data_27af6fec7ef4e730f4c02aeb9e5cc163
#
_entry.id   27af6fec7ef4e730f4c02aeb9e5cc163
#
_cell.length_a   1.000
_cell.length_b   1.000
_cell.length_c   1.000
_cell.angle_alpha   90.00
_cell.angle_beta   90.00
_cell.angle_gamma   90.00
#
_symmetry.space_group_name_H-M   'P 1'
#
loop_
_entity.id
_entity.type
_entity.pdbx_description
1 polymer ?
#
loop_
_entity_poly.entity_id
_entity_poly.type
_entity_poly.pdbx_seq_one_letter_code
_entity_poly.pdbx_strand_id
1 'polypeptide(L)'
;MKTLAVLTGAGISAESGLQTFRDSDGLWEGYRVEDVCTPEAFARNPQAVIGFYNQRRRAAAAAVPNAAHKALADLEKHYRV
;
A
#
# COMPACT_ATOMS: atom_id res chain seq x y z
N MET A 1 0.42 -30.89 -1.96
CA MET A 1 -0.42 -29.68 -1.90
C MET A 1 -0.49 -29.02 -3.26
N LYS A 2 -1.66 -28.54 -3.63
CA LYS A 2 -1.81 -27.72 -4.82
C LYS A 2 -1.16 -26.36 -4.60
N THR A 3 -0.63 -25.78 -5.66
CA THR A 3 -0.05 -24.45 -5.65
C THR A 3 -1.13 -23.41 -5.95
N LEU A 4 -1.13 -22.32 -5.18
CA LEU A 4 -2.07 -21.22 -5.33
C LEU A 4 -1.27 -19.91 -5.47
N ALA A 5 -1.46 -19.23 -6.60
CA ALA A 5 -0.90 -17.90 -6.81
C ALA A 5 -1.97 -16.84 -6.49
N VAL A 6 -1.62 -15.86 -5.68
CA VAL A 6 -2.55 -14.80 -5.28
C VAL A 6 -1.99 -13.45 -5.72
N LEU A 7 -2.77 -12.70 -6.49
CA LEU A 7 -2.42 -11.35 -6.92
C LEU A 7 -3.28 -10.35 -6.14
N THR A 8 -2.62 -9.46 -5.42
CA THR A 8 -3.30 -8.39 -4.66
C THR A 8 -2.72 -7.03 -5.02
N GLY A 9 -3.45 -5.98 -4.70
CA GLY A 9 -2.99 -4.60 -4.84
C GLY A 9 -3.12 -3.87 -3.50
N ALA A 10 -2.92 -2.55 -3.54
CA ALA A 10 -2.97 -1.71 -2.34
C ALA A 10 -4.35 -1.73 -1.66
N GLY A 11 -5.41 -2.02 -2.42
CA GLY A 11 -6.77 -2.06 -1.88
C GLY A 11 -6.97 -3.06 -0.75
N ILE A 12 -6.18 -4.13 -0.68
CA ILE A 12 -6.28 -5.12 0.39
C ILE A 12 -5.95 -4.49 1.76
N SER A 13 -5.18 -3.39 1.79
CA SER A 13 -4.78 -2.71 3.00
C SER A 13 -5.67 -1.53 3.39
N ALA A 14 -6.69 -1.21 2.58
CA ALA A 14 -7.57 -0.07 2.86
C ALA A 14 -8.31 -0.24 4.19
N GLU A 15 -8.79 -1.45 4.49
CA GLU A 15 -9.48 -1.72 5.75
C GLU A 15 -8.56 -1.74 6.96
N SER A 16 -7.24 -1.76 6.75
CA SER A 16 -6.27 -1.60 7.83
C SER A 16 -5.96 -0.12 8.12
N GLY A 17 -6.63 0.80 7.42
CA GLY A 17 -6.48 2.22 7.61
C GLY A 17 -5.44 2.88 6.69
N LEU A 18 -4.93 2.15 5.71
CA LEU A 18 -3.98 2.70 4.74
C LEU A 18 -4.73 3.25 3.53
N GLN A 19 -4.58 4.54 3.29
CA GLN A 19 -5.21 5.19 2.16
C GLN A 19 -4.63 4.70 0.86
N THR A 20 -5.50 4.44 -0.13
CA THR A 20 -5.09 4.11 -1.48
C THR A 20 -5.30 5.32 -2.38
N PHE A 21 -4.60 5.32 -3.50
CA PHE A 21 -4.67 6.45 -4.41
C PHE A 21 -6.06 6.62 -5.06
N ARG A 22 -6.84 5.54 -5.20
CA ARG A 22 -8.19 5.60 -5.80
C ARG A 22 -9.26 6.12 -4.84
N ASP A 23 -9.01 6.08 -3.55
CA ASP A 23 -10.01 6.44 -2.54
C ASP A 23 -10.10 7.96 -2.32
N SER A 24 -9.26 8.76 -2.97
CA SER A 24 -9.08 10.17 -2.63
C SER A 24 -9.19 11.11 -3.82
N ASP A 25 -10.01 10.78 -4.81
CA ASP A 25 -10.26 11.64 -5.98
C ASP A 25 -8.96 12.09 -6.68
N GLY A 26 -8.03 11.16 -6.85
CA GLY A 26 -6.75 11.43 -7.47
C GLY A 26 -5.69 12.00 -6.55
N LEU A 27 -6.02 12.17 -5.27
CA LEU A 27 -5.06 12.58 -4.25
C LEU A 27 -4.66 11.38 -3.40
N TRP A 28 -3.38 11.28 -3.07
CA TRP A 28 -2.85 10.24 -2.20
C TRP A 28 -2.28 10.91 -0.96
N GLU A 29 -2.88 10.66 0.21
CA GLU A 29 -2.52 11.34 1.46
C GLU A 29 -2.54 12.87 1.31
N GLY A 30 -3.46 13.40 0.47
CA GLY A 30 -3.58 14.82 0.22
C GLY A 30 -2.64 15.37 -0.85
N TYR A 31 -1.81 14.53 -1.46
CA TYR A 31 -0.88 14.94 -2.52
C TYR A 31 -1.34 14.44 -3.88
N ARG A 32 -1.04 15.20 -4.92
CA ARG A 32 -1.22 14.72 -6.29
C ARG A 32 -0.15 13.66 -6.58
N VAL A 33 -0.57 12.59 -7.27
CA VAL A 33 0.34 11.49 -7.61
C VAL A 33 1.55 12.00 -8.40
N GLU A 34 1.33 12.96 -9.32
CA GLU A 34 2.39 13.52 -10.15
C GLU A 34 3.47 14.25 -9.32
N ASP A 35 3.13 14.70 -8.12
CA ASP A 35 4.03 15.46 -7.28
C ASP A 35 4.85 14.58 -6.32
N VAL A 36 4.49 13.31 -6.15
CA VAL A 36 5.16 12.46 -5.15
C VAL A 36 5.48 11.06 -5.66
N CYS A 37 4.87 10.59 -6.76
CA CYS A 37 4.95 9.20 -7.18
C CYS A 37 5.43 9.03 -8.62
N THR A 38 6.38 9.85 -9.05
CA THR A 38 6.99 9.76 -10.37
C THR A 38 8.49 10.00 -10.27
N PRO A 39 9.30 9.48 -11.22
CA PRO A 39 10.72 9.79 -11.28
C PRO A 39 10.98 11.29 -11.46
N GLU A 40 10.13 11.97 -12.21
CA GLU A 40 10.23 13.41 -12.44
C GLU A 40 10.02 14.21 -11.14
N ALA A 41 9.07 13.79 -10.31
CA ALA A 41 8.84 14.42 -9.01
C ALA A 41 10.06 14.25 -8.11
N PHE A 42 10.67 13.07 -8.09
CA PHE A 42 11.86 12.82 -7.29
C PHE A 42 13.04 13.69 -7.76
N ALA A 43 13.22 13.81 -9.08
CA ALA A 43 14.28 14.64 -9.63
C ALA A 43 14.06 16.13 -9.32
N ARG A 44 12.80 16.60 -9.35
CA ARG A 44 12.46 17.99 -9.14
C ARG A 44 12.49 18.39 -7.66
N ASN A 45 11.99 17.53 -6.79
CA ASN A 45 11.90 17.83 -5.36
C ASN A 45 12.01 16.53 -4.54
N PRO A 46 13.24 16.02 -4.36
CA PRO A 46 13.43 14.76 -3.64
C PRO A 46 12.97 14.82 -2.19
N GLN A 47 13.07 15.98 -1.53
CA GLN A 47 12.67 16.11 -0.13
C GLN A 47 11.17 15.92 0.05
N ALA A 48 10.35 16.44 -0.86
CA ALA A 48 8.91 16.28 -0.81
C ALA A 48 8.52 14.80 -1.01
N VAL A 49 9.18 14.11 -1.93
CA VAL A 49 8.94 12.69 -2.20
C VAL A 49 9.31 11.84 -0.99
N ILE A 50 10.50 12.07 -0.42
CA ILE A 50 10.96 11.34 0.75
C ILE A 50 10.03 11.58 1.94
N GLY A 51 9.61 12.82 2.16
CA GLY A 51 8.68 13.18 3.23
C GLY A 51 7.34 12.47 3.09
N PHE A 52 6.81 12.40 1.86
CA PHE A 52 5.58 11.68 1.57
C PHE A 52 5.70 10.20 1.92
N TYR A 53 6.77 9.53 1.47
CA TYR A 53 6.95 8.11 1.74
C TYR A 53 7.26 7.83 3.21
N ASN A 54 7.95 8.73 3.91
CA ASN A 54 8.16 8.60 5.35
C ASN A 54 6.84 8.68 6.12
N GLN A 55 5.94 9.55 5.71
CA GLN A 55 4.59 9.62 6.28
C GLN A 55 3.85 8.28 6.09
N ARG A 56 3.95 7.69 4.90
CA ARG A 56 3.35 6.39 4.63
C ARG A 56 3.98 5.27 5.44
N ARG A 57 5.29 5.30 5.64
CA ARG A 57 5.98 4.32 6.48
C ARG A 57 5.48 4.39 7.92
N ARG A 58 5.27 5.60 8.46
CA ARG A 58 4.73 5.77 9.81
C ARG A 58 3.30 5.24 9.90
N ALA A 59 2.49 5.50 8.90
CA ALA A 59 1.11 4.99 8.86
C ALA A 59 1.11 3.46 8.79
N ALA A 60 1.98 2.87 7.98
CA ALA A 60 2.09 1.42 7.85
C ALA A 60 2.54 0.77 9.15
N ALA A 61 3.48 1.40 9.88
CA ALA A 61 3.95 0.88 11.16
C ALA A 61 2.86 0.84 12.23
N ALA A 62 1.88 1.75 12.14
CA ALA A 62 0.76 1.79 13.07
C ALA A 62 -0.42 0.93 12.63
N ALA A 63 -0.43 0.46 11.37
CA ALA A 63 -1.53 -0.33 10.84
C ALA A 63 -1.44 -1.78 11.31
N VAL A 64 -2.59 -2.45 11.34
CA VAL A 64 -2.71 -3.85 11.77
C VAL A 64 -3.24 -4.66 10.59
N PRO A 65 -2.72 -5.90 10.35
CA PRO A 65 -3.29 -6.76 9.33
C PRO A 65 -4.79 -6.96 9.53
N ASN A 66 -5.55 -6.90 8.44
CA ASN A 66 -6.99 -7.13 8.48
C ASN A 66 -7.34 -8.59 8.15
N ALA A 67 -8.64 -8.88 8.09
CA ALA A 67 -9.13 -10.24 7.83
C ALA A 67 -8.60 -10.82 6.51
N ALA A 68 -8.46 -10.00 5.48
CA ALA A 68 -7.95 -10.46 4.19
C ALA A 68 -6.49 -10.89 4.28
N HIS A 69 -5.66 -10.11 4.97
CA HIS A 69 -4.26 -10.49 5.20
C HIS A 69 -4.15 -11.81 5.95
N LYS A 70 -4.95 -11.96 7.01
CA LYS A 70 -4.94 -13.18 7.83
C LYS A 70 -5.44 -14.38 7.05
N ALA A 71 -6.45 -14.20 6.20
CA ALA A 71 -6.97 -15.26 5.36
C ALA A 71 -5.90 -15.78 4.38
N LEU A 72 -5.12 -14.87 3.79
CA LEU A 72 -4.03 -15.26 2.89
C LEU A 72 -2.97 -16.08 3.60
N ALA A 73 -2.61 -15.68 4.82
CA ALA A 73 -1.67 -16.45 5.63
C ALA A 73 -2.21 -17.82 5.98
N ASP A 74 -3.50 -17.91 6.33
CA ASP A 74 -4.13 -19.18 6.67
C ASP A 74 -4.25 -20.14 5.49
N LEU A 75 -4.27 -19.65 4.26
CA LEU A 75 -4.27 -20.49 3.06
C LEU A 75 -3.05 -21.40 2.98
N GLU A 76 -1.94 -21.02 3.60
CA GLU A 76 -0.74 -21.85 3.63
C GLU A 76 -0.93 -23.19 4.33
N LYS A 77 -1.98 -23.33 5.14
CA LYS A 77 -2.33 -24.60 5.79
C LYS A 77 -2.86 -25.61 4.80
N HIS A 78 -3.36 -25.19 3.65
CA HIS A 78 -4.03 -26.03 2.67
C HIS A 78 -3.38 -26.00 1.29
N TYR A 79 -2.58 -25.00 1.00
CA TYR A 79 -1.98 -24.78 -0.31
C TYR A 79 -0.54 -24.33 -0.16
N ARG A 80 0.23 -24.53 -1.22
CA ARG A 80 1.51 -23.82 -1.38
C ARG A 80 1.17 -22.47 -2.00
N VAL A 81 1.23 -21.44 -1.21
CA VAL A 81 0.87 -20.09 -1.64
C VAL A 81 2.08 -19.37 -2.22
#